data_35c14b223172e3bdd3f4977e1bb08618
#
_entry.id   35c14b223172e3bdd3f4977e1bb08618
#
_cell.length_a   1.000
_cell.length_b   1.000
_cell.length_c   1.000
_cell.angle_alpha   90.00
_cell.angle_beta   90.00
_cell.angle_gamma   90.00
#
_symmetry.space_group_name_H-M   'P 1'
#
loop_
_entity.id
_entity.type
_entity.pdbx_description
1 polymer ?
#
loop_
_entity_poly.entity_id
_entity_poly.type
_entity_poly.pdbx_seq_one_letter_code
_entity_poly.pdbx_strand_id
1 'polypeptide(L)'
;LGDVYKRQVYQQFATLDGLSNGRAEIMAGRGSFIESFPLFGYDLKDYEALFDEKLDLLLNINRNEIVHWKGHLRPSIEVLGVYPRAVQKELPIWLATGGTPESSLKAGALSLPITYAIIGGSPRRFRRNIAMYKAIAESKGFQADQLQISTHSWGYVADTDEQAQREFYPAVEAHNNVLAKERGWPAFSNEHFLSEIGPDGAMYVGSPETVAQKIIDTVESLELTRFMLHLPIGSMPHER
;
A
#
# COMPACT_ATOMS: atom_id res chain seq x y z
N LEU A 1 -6.65 -2.38 11.81
CA LEU A 1 -5.89 -3.45 12.46
C LEU A 1 -5.65 -3.09 13.91
N GLY A 2 -6.14 -3.96 14.81
CA GLY A 2 -6.28 -3.71 16.23
C GLY A 2 -5.01 -3.34 17.00
N ASP A 3 -5.18 -2.77 18.17
CA ASP A 3 -4.16 -2.13 18.99
C ASP A 3 -3.13 -3.07 19.61
N VAL A 4 -3.53 -4.30 19.88
CA VAL A 4 -2.66 -5.33 20.46
C VAL A 4 -1.47 -5.64 19.55
N TYR A 5 -1.51 -5.19 18.28
CA TYR A 5 -0.75 -5.78 17.20
C TYR A 5 0.43 -4.94 16.64
N LYS A 6 0.66 -3.68 17.08
CA LYS A 6 1.82 -2.94 16.56
C LYS A 6 3.15 -3.55 17.01
N ARG A 7 3.23 -3.95 18.28
CA ARG A 7 4.35 -4.76 18.76
C ARG A 7 4.44 -6.08 17.98
N GLN A 8 3.32 -6.76 17.78
CA GLN A 8 3.30 -8.03 17.04
C GLN A 8 3.69 -7.83 15.57
N VAL A 9 3.16 -6.81 14.90
CA VAL A 9 3.58 -6.46 13.53
C VAL A 9 5.10 -6.25 13.48
N TYR A 10 5.65 -5.42 14.35
CA TYR A 10 7.09 -5.23 14.39
C TYR A 10 7.85 -6.55 14.64
N GLN A 11 7.42 -7.33 15.64
CA GLN A 11 8.08 -8.60 15.97
C GLN A 11 8.02 -9.62 14.83
N GLN A 12 6.89 -9.71 14.13
CA GLN A 12 6.74 -10.59 12.96
C GLN A 12 7.68 -10.16 11.83
N PHE A 13 7.73 -8.87 11.51
CA PHE A 13 8.62 -8.36 10.47
C PHE A 13 10.09 -8.41 10.89
N ALA A 14 10.42 -8.19 12.16
CA ALA A 14 11.78 -8.38 12.67
C ALA A 14 12.22 -9.85 12.57
N THR A 15 11.31 -10.81 12.81
CA THR A 15 11.57 -12.24 12.60
C THR A 15 11.79 -12.55 11.13
N LEU A 16 10.93 -12.04 10.23
CA LEU A 16 11.08 -12.17 8.78
C LEU A 16 12.38 -11.54 8.30
N ASP A 17 12.77 -10.42 8.89
CA ASP A 17 14.02 -9.75 8.57
C ASP A 17 15.24 -10.62 8.90
N GLY A 18 15.22 -11.25 10.06
CA GLY A 18 16.25 -12.23 10.45
C GLY A 18 16.29 -13.44 9.50
N LEU A 19 15.13 -14.01 9.17
CA LEU A 19 15.03 -15.16 8.26
C LEU A 19 15.45 -14.82 6.82
N SER A 20 15.18 -13.59 6.38
CA SER A 20 15.50 -13.11 5.03
C SER A 20 16.87 -12.46 4.91
N ASN A 21 17.63 -12.37 6.00
CA ASN A 21 18.91 -11.68 6.08
C ASN A 21 18.81 -10.20 5.63
N GLY A 22 17.94 -9.45 6.31
CA GLY A 22 17.82 -7.99 6.14
C GLY A 22 17.01 -7.54 4.93
N ARG A 23 16.00 -8.31 4.48
CA ARG A 23 15.19 -7.97 3.31
C ARG A 23 13.72 -7.62 3.61
N ALA A 24 13.31 -7.61 4.88
CA ALA A 24 11.93 -7.31 5.24
C ALA A 24 11.65 -5.79 5.21
N GLU A 25 10.45 -5.44 4.73
CA GLU A 25 9.91 -4.07 4.72
C GLU A 25 8.46 -4.10 5.20
N ILE A 26 7.98 -3.04 5.81
CA ILE A 26 6.60 -2.92 6.28
C ILE A 26 5.86 -1.91 5.41
N MET A 27 4.70 -2.30 4.85
CA MET A 27 3.76 -1.35 4.27
C MET A 27 2.60 -1.11 5.24
N ALA A 28 2.54 0.11 5.77
CA ALA A 28 1.54 0.52 6.74
C ALA A 28 0.43 1.33 6.06
N GLY A 29 -0.75 0.75 5.98
CA GLY A 29 -1.96 1.40 5.45
C GLY A 29 -3.11 1.38 6.45
N ARG A 30 -4.10 2.22 6.21
CA ARG A 30 -5.31 2.32 7.06
C ARG A 30 -6.29 1.17 6.89
N GLY A 31 -6.17 0.42 5.79
CA GLY A 31 -7.17 -0.56 5.38
C GLY A 31 -8.36 0.09 4.67
N SER A 32 -8.97 -0.66 3.77
CA SER A 32 -10.11 -0.20 2.95
C SER A 32 -11.44 -0.82 3.38
N PHE A 33 -11.42 -1.81 4.25
CA PHE A 33 -12.60 -2.53 4.72
C PHE A 33 -13.03 -2.00 6.08
N ILE A 34 -14.14 -1.27 6.10
CA ILE A 34 -14.72 -0.66 7.30
C ILE A 34 -15.30 -1.68 8.27
N GLU A 35 -15.62 -2.87 7.79
CA GLU A 35 -16.17 -4.00 8.53
C GLU A 35 -15.21 -4.49 9.63
N SER A 36 -13.92 -4.24 9.47
CA SER A 36 -12.93 -4.59 10.49
C SER A 36 -13.02 -3.74 11.76
N PHE A 37 -13.61 -2.53 11.69
CA PHE A 37 -13.69 -1.65 12.85
C PHE A 37 -14.56 -2.22 13.96
N PRO A 38 -15.85 -2.57 13.75
CA PRO A 38 -16.66 -3.18 14.80
C PRO A 38 -16.14 -4.55 15.19
N LEU A 39 -15.53 -5.32 14.27
CA LEU A 39 -14.94 -6.63 14.59
C LEU A 39 -13.84 -6.52 15.65
N PHE A 40 -13.08 -5.42 15.64
CA PHE A 40 -12.02 -5.16 16.61
C PHE A 40 -12.40 -4.15 17.70
N GLY A 41 -13.67 -3.79 17.79
CA GLY A 41 -14.18 -2.88 18.82
C GLY A 41 -13.79 -1.42 18.64
N TYR A 42 -13.55 -0.98 17.40
CA TYR A 42 -13.23 0.42 17.08
C TYR A 42 -14.41 1.12 16.44
N ASP A 43 -14.47 2.45 16.66
CA ASP A 43 -15.41 3.33 16.01
C ASP A 43 -14.76 3.96 14.76
N LEU A 44 -15.52 4.04 13.66
CA LEU A 44 -15.06 4.68 12.41
C LEU A 44 -14.73 6.17 12.58
N LYS A 45 -15.34 6.86 13.56
CA LYS A 45 -14.99 8.24 13.86
C LYS A 45 -13.51 8.43 14.25
N ASP A 46 -12.89 7.39 14.79
CA ASP A 46 -11.50 7.41 15.24
C ASP A 46 -10.52 6.94 14.15
N TYR A 47 -10.99 6.76 12.91
CA TYR A 47 -10.23 6.18 11.79
C TYR A 47 -8.85 6.84 11.58
N GLU A 48 -8.82 8.17 11.48
CA GLU A 48 -7.57 8.91 11.27
C GLU A 48 -6.69 8.89 12.53
N ALA A 49 -7.28 9.18 13.69
CA ALA A 49 -6.55 9.22 14.96
C ALA A 49 -5.93 7.85 15.31
N LEU A 50 -6.66 6.75 15.06
CA LEU A 50 -6.16 5.40 15.23
C LEU A 50 -4.95 5.11 14.33
N PHE A 51 -5.01 5.53 13.06
CA PHE A 51 -3.91 5.32 12.14
C PHE A 51 -2.67 6.11 12.58
N ASP A 52 -2.85 7.38 12.93
CA ASP A 52 -1.77 8.26 13.32
C ASP A 52 -1.06 7.78 14.58
N GLU A 53 -1.82 7.47 15.61
CA GLU A 53 -1.28 7.00 16.87
C GLU A 53 -0.58 5.64 16.73
N LYS A 54 -1.15 4.74 15.91
CA LYS A 54 -0.56 3.44 15.63
C LYS A 54 0.69 3.51 14.76
N LEU A 55 0.73 4.40 13.80
CA LEU A 55 1.93 4.63 12.98
C LEU A 55 3.05 5.21 13.85
N ASP A 56 2.75 6.22 14.67
CA ASP A 56 3.71 6.80 15.59
C ASP A 56 4.31 5.76 16.54
N LEU A 57 3.48 4.91 17.15
CA LEU A 57 3.95 3.80 17.97
C LEU A 57 4.83 2.82 17.21
N LEU A 58 4.46 2.46 15.97
CA LEU A 58 5.26 1.56 15.14
C LEU A 58 6.64 2.16 14.83
N LEU A 59 6.69 3.43 14.48
CA LEU A 59 7.95 4.16 14.24
C LEU A 59 8.80 4.25 15.50
N ASN A 60 8.18 4.49 16.65
CA ASN A 60 8.89 4.51 17.93
C ASN A 60 9.50 3.13 18.26
N ILE A 61 8.72 2.04 18.12
CA ILE A 61 9.21 0.67 18.33
C ILE A 61 10.35 0.33 17.36
N ASN A 62 10.26 0.77 16.11
CA ASN A 62 11.27 0.50 15.09
C ASN A 62 12.63 1.13 15.46
N ARG A 63 12.60 2.37 15.97
CA ARG A 63 13.80 3.16 16.32
C ARG A 63 14.41 2.83 17.68
N ASN A 64 13.60 2.36 18.61
CA ASN A 64 14.01 2.19 20.00
C ASN A 64 13.83 0.76 20.47
N GLU A 65 14.86 0.19 21.08
CA GLU A 65 14.79 -1.13 21.74
C GLU A 65 13.92 -1.06 22.99
N ILE A 66 14.12 -0.02 23.80
CA ILE A 66 13.31 0.28 24.98
C ILE A 66 12.32 1.39 24.61
N VAL A 67 11.05 1.06 24.70
CA VAL A 67 9.95 1.92 24.25
C VAL A 67 9.39 2.71 25.43
N HIS A 68 9.37 4.03 25.27
CA HIS A 68 8.56 4.97 26.05
C HIS A 68 7.55 5.61 25.10
N TRP A 69 6.27 5.45 25.37
CA TRP A 69 5.24 5.96 24.47
C TRP A 69 3.95 6.29 25.21
N LYS A 70 3.32 7.37 24.82
CA LYS A 70 2.04 7.82 25.37
C LYS A 70 1.11 8.24 24.23
N GLY A 71 -0.09 7.68 24.20
CA GLY A 71 -1.16 8.03 23.28
C GLY A 71 -2.48 8.22 24.00
N HIS A 72 -3.56 8.38 23.22
CA HIS A 72 -4.91 8.62 23.72
C HIS A 72 -5.82 7.40 23.55
N LEU A 73 -5.55 6.57 22.53
CA LEU A 73 -6.40 5.45 22.14
C LEU A 73 -5.92 4.10 22.68
N ARG A 74 -4.83 4.09 23.43
CA ARG A 74 -4.32 2.94 24.16
C ARG A 74 -3.56 3.36 25.42
N PRO A 75 -3.39 2.45 26.41
CA PRO A 75 -2.54 2.71 27.60
C PRO A 75 -1.09 3.05 27.25
N SER A 76 -0.48 3.93 28.02
CA SER A 76 0.93 4.30 27.87
C SER A 76 1.87 3.11 28.04
N ILE A 77 3.03 3.20 27.40
CA ILE A 77 4.17 2.29 27.59
C ILE A 77 5.26 3.11 28.27
N GLU A 78 5.67 2.72 29.46
CA GLU A 78 6.67 3.50 30.19
C GLU A 78 8.08 3.00 29.96
N VAL A 79 8.34 1.71 30.13
CA VAL A 79 9.65 1.09 29.89
C VAL A 79 9.43 -0.36 29.48
N LEU A 80 9.36 -0.64 28.18
CA LEU A 80 9.22 -2.01 27.69
C LEU A 80 10.18 -2.28 26.53
N GLY A 81 10.95 -3.36 26.64
CA GLY A 81 11.73 -3.91 25.53
C GLY A 81 10.85 -4.63 24.52
N VAL A 82 11.14 -4.47 23.24
CA VAL A 82 10.44 -5.17 22.15
C VAL A 82 11.44 -6.04 21.37
N TYR A 83 11.23 -7.36 21.41
CA TYR A 83 12.11 -8.38 20.84
C TYR A 83 11.32 -9.41 20.03
N PRO A 84 11.93 -10.08 18.99
CA PRO A 84 13.31 -9.83 18.52
C PRO A 84 13.45 -8.45 17.88
N ARG A 85 14.68 -7.98 17.77
CA ARG A 85 15.03 -6.81 16.95
C ARG A 85 15.28 -7.24 15.51
N ALA A 86 15.05 -6.35 14.58
CA ALA A 86 15.42 -6.56 13.18
C ALA A 86 16.94 -6.65 13.02
N VAL A 87 17.42 -7.35 12.00
CA VAL A 87 18.84 -7.34 11.58
C VAL A 87 19.19 -5.96 10.99
N GLN A 88 18.26 -5.39 10.24
CA GLN A 88 18.38 -4.01 9.79
C GLN A 88 18.34 -3.06 11.01
N LYS A 89 19.11 -1.97 10.95
CA LYS A 89 19.10 -0.94 12.00
C LYS A 89 17.70 -0.39 12.26
N GLU A 90 16.96 -0.14 11.18
CA GLU A 90 15.54 0.18 11.16
C GLU A 90 14.91 -0.54 9.98
N LEU A 91 13.73 -1.16 10.19
CA LEU A 91 12.94 -1.71 9.09
C LEU A 91 12.42 -0.56 8.22
N PRO A 92 12.53 -0.64 6.89
CA PRO A 92 11.84 0.32 6.02
C PRO A 92 10.32 0.25 6.25
N ILE A 93 9.71 1.40 6.55
CA ILE A 93 8.26 1.51 6.75
C ILE A 93 7.69 2.44 5.69
N TRP A 94 6.93 1.88 4.77
CA TRP A 94 6.23 2.59 3.71
C TRP A 94 4.85 3.03 4.19
N LEU A 95 4.47 4.27 3.92
CA LEU A 95 3.08 4.69 4.10
C LEU A 95 2.28 4.33 2.85
N ALA A 96 1.29 3.45 3.00
CA ALA A 96 0.42 3.01 1.92
C ALA A 96 -0.89 3.83 1.92
N THR A 97 -1.28 4.35 0.74
CA THR A 97 -2.45 5.21 0.58
C THR A 97 -3.19 4.95 -0.72
N GLY A 98 -4.51 5.17 -0.71
CA GLY A 98 -5.35 5.22 -1.93
C GLY A 98 -5.26 6.56 -2.68
N GLY A 99 -4.44 7.52 -2.22
CA GLY A 99 -4.20 8.78 -2.89
C GLY A 99 -4.89 10.00 -2.25
N THR A 100 -5.16 9.96 -0.95
CA THR A 100 -5.59 11.18 -0.25
C THR A 100 -4.41 12.17 -0.14
N PRO A 101 -4.63 13.48 -0.39
CA PRO A 101 -3.58 14.49 -0.26
C PRO A 101 -2.93 14.51 1.11
N GLU A 102 -3.71 14.34 2.17
CA GLU A 102 -3.26 14.33 3.57
C GLU A 102 -2.25 13.22 3.84
N SER A 103 -2.43 12.04 3.22
CA SER A 103 -1.47 10.93 3.35
C SER A 103 -0.13 11.25 2.67
N SER A 104 -0.16 11.95 1.54
CA SER A 104 1.05 12.38 0.83
C SER A 104 1.82 13.42 1.65
N LEU A 105 1.12 14.40 2.22
CA LEU A 105 1.71 15.39 3.12
C LEU A 105 2.30 14.74 4.38
N LYS A 106 1.59 13.79 4.98
CA LYS A 106 2.05 13.04 6.15
C LYS A 106 3.30 12.23 5.87
N ALA A 107 3.33 11.47 4.76
CA ALA A 107 4.52 10.71 4.37
C ALA A 107 5.73 11.62 4.18
N GLY A 108 5.57 12.75 3.48
CA GLY A 108 6.63 13.74 3.28
C GLY A 108 7.10 14.36 4.61
N ALA A 109 6.18 14.72 5.49
CA ALA A 109 6.51 15.32 6.79
C ALA A 109 7.26 14.36 7.72
N LEU A 110 6.97 13.06 7.65
CA LEU A 110 7.62 12.00 8.43
C LEU A 110 8.84 11.40 7.70
N SER A 111 9.10 11.84 6.48
CA SER A 111 10.18 11.33 5.63
C SER A 111 10.10 9.82 5.40
N LEU A 112 8.87 9.32 5.29
CA LEU A 112 8.61 7.92 5.00
C LEU A 112 8.50 7.70 3.50
N PRO A 113 8.99 6.58 2.97
CA PRO A 113 8.66 6.15 1.62
C PRO A 113 7.14 5.98 1.48
N ILE A 114 6.61 6.26 0.28
CA ILE A 114 5.17 6.24 0.02
C ILE A 114 4.81 5.23 -1.07
N THR A 115 3.68 4.54 -0.87
CA THR A 115 3.08 3.65 -1.86
C THR A 115 1.65 4.07 -2.16
N TYR A 116 1.35 4.29 -3.44
CA TYR A 116 0.00 4.57 -3.92
C TYR A 116 -0.67 3.29 -4.43
N ALA A 117 -1.81 2.93 -3.84
CA ALA A 117 -2.67 1.87 -4.37
C ALA A 117 -3.48 2.43 -5.55
N ILE A 118 -2.98 2.21 -6.77
CA ILE A 118 -3.64 2.64 -8.00
C ILE A 118 -4.43 1.46 -8.56
N ILE A 119 -5.64 1.29 -8.06
CA ILE A 119 -6.51 0.14 -8.34
C ILE A 119 -7.68 0.46 -9.28
N GLY A 120 -7.74 1.67 -9.82
CA GLY A 120 -8.75 2.11 -10.80
C GLY A 120 -8.50 3.53 -11.30
N GLY A 121 -8.88 3.80 -12.54
CA GLY A 121 -8.72 5.07 -13.24
C GLY A 121 -7.27 5.43 -13.58
N SER A 122 -7.05 6.59 -14.18
CA SER A 122 -5.73 6.96 -14.69
C SER A 122 -4.67 7.11 -13.61
N PRO A 123 -3.51 6.43 -13.71
CA PRO A 123 -2.38 6.63 -12.81
C PRO A 123 -1.89 8.08 -12.78
N ARG A 124 -2.00 8.81 -13.88
CA ARG A 124 -1.51 10.19 -14.01
C ARG A 124 -2.16 11.18 -13.03
N ARG A 125 -3.36 10.87 -12.52
CA ARG A 125 -4.03 11.69 -11.49
C ARG A 125 -3.22 11.79 -10.19
N PHE A 126 -2.32 10.86 -9.92
CA PHE A 126 -1.49 10.84 -8.72
C PHE A 126 -0.29 11.78 -8.78
N ARG A 127 0.02 12.39 -9.95
CA ARG A 127 1.12 13.37 -10.10
C ARG A 127 1.06 14.50 -9.07
N ARG A 128 -0.15 15.02 -8.82
CA ARG A 128 -0.35 16.09 -7.84
C ARG A 128 0.03 15.63 -6.42
N ASN A 129 -0.39 14.45 -6.03
CA ASN A 129 -0.08 13.88 -4.72
C ASN A 129 1.41 13.62 -4.54
N ILE A 130 2.08 13.12 -5.58
CA ILE A 130 3.52 12.91 -5.61
C ILE A 130 4.27 14.25 -5.50
N ALA A 131 3.84 15.27 -6.21
CA ALA A 131 4.43 16.60 -6.10
C ALA A 131 4.30 17.18 -4.69
N MET A 132 3.14 17.00 -4.04
CA MET A 132 2.93 17.42 -2.64
C MET A 132 3.83 16.65 -1.69
N TYR A 133 3.99 15.34 -1.85
CA TYR A 133 4.90 14.51 -1.08
C TYR A 133 6.34 15.01 -1.18
N LYS A 134 6.84 15.23 -2.40
CA LYS A 134 8.20 15.72 -2.67
C LYS A 134 8.42 17.10 -2.05
N ALA A 135 7.52 18.05 -2.27
CA ALA A 135 7.64 19.41 -1.75
C ALA A 135 7.73 19.46 -0.22
N ILE A 136 6.91 18.66 0.49
CA ILE A 136 6.97 18.59 1.95
C ILE A 136 8.27 17.93 2.42
N ALA A 137 8.70 16.83 1.80
CA ALA A 137 9.95 16.15 2.18
C ALA A 137 11.16 17.07 1.98
N GLU A 138 11.23 17.76 0.85
CA GLU A 138 12.28 18.76 0.57
C GLU A 138 12.29 19.91 1.59
N SER A 139 11.11 20.38 2.00
CA SER A 139 11.00 21.41 3.06
C SER A 139 11.54 20.93 4.42
N LYS A 140 11.68 19.62 4.62
CA LYS A 140 12.29 18.98 5.80
C LYS A 140 13.77 18.65 5.62
N GLY A 141 14.35 19.03 4.47
CA GLY A 141 15.76 18.83 4.16
C GLY A 141 16.11 17.52 3.44
N PHE A 142 15.11 16.75 3.00
CA PHE A 142 15.35 15.53 2.21
C PHE A 142 15.59 15.88 0.74
N GLN A 143 16.58 15.23 0.15
CA GLN A 143 16.87 15.40 -1.28
C GLN A 143 15.96 14.51 -2.12
N ALA A 144 15.65 14.93 -3.33
CA ALA A 144 14.74 14.21 -4.24
C ALA A 144 15.18 12.76 -4.52
N ASP A 145 16.47 12.49 -4.59
CA ASP A 145 17.09 11.18 -4.81
C ASP A 145 16.97 10.23 -3.60
N GLN A 146 16.68 10.77 -2.42
CA GLN A 146 16.44 10.00 -1.20
C GLN A 146 14.98 9.53 -1.07
N LEU A 147 14.08 10.13 -1.86
CA LEU A 147 12.66 9.85 -1.78
C LEU A 147 12.32 8.56 -2.52
N GLN A 148 11.60 7.68 -1.86
CA GLN A 148 11.13 6.44 -2.45
C GLN A 148 9.62 6.50 -2.70
N ILE A 149 9.22 6.32 -3.96
CA ILE A 149 7.84 6.42 -4.40
C ILE A 149 7.49 5.12 -5.13
N SER A 150 6.43 4.48 -4.70
CA SER A 150 5.96 3.24 -5.28
C SER A 150 4.50 3.32 -5.67
N THR A 151 4.10 2.46 -6.61
CA THR A 151 2.69 2.13 -6.85
C THR A 151 2.44 0.65 -6.68
N HIS A 152 1.18 0.33 -6.41
CA HIS A 152 0.65 -1.01 -6.33
C HIS A 152 -0.60 -1.09 -7.20
N SER A 153 -0.58 -1.95 -8.21
CA SER A 153 -1.67 -2.10 -9.18
C SER A 153 -1.91 -3.56 -9.54
N TRP A 154 -3.12 -3.89 -9.92
CA TRP A 154 -3.45 -5.24 -10.38
C TRP A 154 -2.91 -5.52 -11.76
N GLY A 155 -2.48 -6.76 -11.99
CA GLY A 155 -2.04 -7.19 -13.29
C GLY A 155 -2.07 -8.69 -13.50
N TYR A 156 -1.95 -9.05 -14.77
CA TYR A 156 -1.87 -10.41 -15.21
C TYR A 156 -1.10 -10.50 -16.53
N VAL A 157 -0.20 -11.47 -16.63
CA VAL A 157 0.65 -11.65 -17.80
C VAL A 157 0.39 -13.03 -18.41
N ALA A 158 0.13 -13.08 -19.71
CA ALA A 158 0.02 -14.31 -20.50
C ALA A 158 0.79 -14.17 -21.81
N ASP A 159 0.83 -15.23 -22.64
CA ASP A 159 1.60 -15.22 -23.89
C ASP A 159 1.11 -14.16 -24.88
N THR A 160 -0.19 -13.83 -24.87
CA THR A 160 -0.79 -12.78 -25.72
C THR A 160 -1.76 -11.90 -24.92
N ASP A 161 -2.03 -10.71 -25.44
CA ASP A 161 -2.98 -9.77 -24.84
C ASP A 161 -4.40 -10.36 -24.75
N GLU A 162 -4.84 -11.05 -25.82
CA GLU A 162 -6.16 -11.68 -25.85
C GLU A 162 -6.27 -12.84 -24.86
N GLN A 163 -5.21 -13.59 -24.69
CA GLN A 163 -5.16 -14.66 -23.68
C GLN A 163 -5.24 -14.06 -22.27
N ALA A 164 -4.44 -13.05 -21.98
CA ALA A 164 -4.43 -12.40 -20.69
C ALA A 164 -5.81 -11.82 -20.32
N GLN A 165 -6.46 -11.14 -21.27
CA GLN A 165 -7.80 -10.59 -21.08
C GLN A 165 -8.83 -11.68 -20.81
N ARG A 166 -8.84 -12.73 -21.61
CA ARG A 166 -9.79 -13.85 -21.48
C ARG A 166 -9.64 -14.60 -20.15
N GLU A 167 -8.41 -14.74 -19.65
CA GLU A 167 -8.12 -15.47 -18.42
C GLU A 167 -8.36 -14.62 -17.16
N PHE A 168 -8.05 -13.32 -17.21
CA PHE A 168 -8.14 -12.44 -16.04
C PHE A 168 -9.54 -11.86 -15.83
N TYR A 169 -10.27 -11.52 -16.90
CA TYR A 169 -11.57 -10.84 -16.81
C TYR A 169 -12.58 -11.54 -15.89
N PRO A 170 -12.82 -12.88 -15.99
CA PRO A 170 -13.82 -13.54 -15.14
C PRO A 170 -13.53 -13.39 -13.64
N ALA A 171 -12.27 -13.44 -13.24
CA ALA A 171 -11.87 -13.32 -11.84
C ALA A 171 -12.03 -11.89 -11.31
N VAL A 172 -11.63 -10.90 -12.11
CA VAL A 172 -11.76 -9.48 -11.72
C VAL A 172 -13.22 -9.04 -11.72
N GLU A 173 -14.03 -9.52 -12.67
CA GLU A 173 -15.48 -9.27 -12.72
C GLU A 173 -16.16 -9.83 -11.46
N ALA A 174 -15.92 -11.10 -11.14
CA ALA A 174 -16.50 -11.75 -9.98
C ALA A 174 -16.11 -11.02 -8.67
N HIS A 175 -14.84 -10.68 -8.51
CA HIS A 175 -14.34 -9.94 -7.35
C HIS A 175 -15.00 -8.57 -7.20
N ASN A 176 -15.03 -7.78 -8.27
CA ASN A 176 -15.60 -6.43 -8.23
C ASN A 176 -17.12 -6.46 -8.04
N ASN A 177 -17.83 -7.46 -8.58
CA ASN A 177 -19.27 -7.57 -8.43
C ASN A 177 -19.69 -7.94 -6.99
N VAL A 178 -18.86 -8.66 -6.23
CA VAL A 178 -19.08 -8.86 -4.79
C VAL A 178 -19.01 -7.51 -4.07
N LEU A 179 -17.96 -6.73 -4.31
CA LEU A 179 -17.81 -5.42 -3.70
C LEU A 179 -18.90 -4.43 -4.14
N ALA A 180 -19.25 -4.45 -5.43
CA ALA A 180 -20.32 -3.61 -5.98
C ALA A 180 -21.66 -3.87 -5.29
N LYS A 181 -22.00 -5.14 -5.08
CA LYS A 181 -23.22 -5.53 -4.36
C LYS A 181 -23.22 -5.06 -2.91
N GLU A 182 -22.11 -5.22 -2.20
CA GLU A 182 -21.98 -4.80 -0.79
C GLU A 182 -22.05 -3.28 -0.63
N ARG A 183 -21.55 -2.53 -1.60
CA ARG A 183 -21.40 -1.06 -1.54
C ARG A 183 -22.45 -0.29 -2.36
N GLY A 184 -23.39 -0.99 -3.00
CA GLY A 184 -24.39 -0.37 -3.85
C GLY A 184 -23.82 0.28 -5.11
N TRP A 185 -22.70 -0.20 -5.63
CA TRP A 185 -22.08 0.29 -6.85
C TRP A 185 -22.66 -0.40 -8.09
N PRO A 186 -22.55 0.22 -9.28
CA PRO A 186 -22.86 -0.45 -10.54
C PRO A 186 -22.03 -1.74 -10.70
N ALA A 187 -22.60 -2.72 -11.40
CA ALA A 187 -21.87 -3.94 -11.76
C ALA A 187 -20.64 -3.60 -12.62
N PHE A 188 -19.56 -4.33 -12.37
CA PHE A 188 -18.34 -4.23 -13.18
C PHE A 188 -18.60 -4.80 -14.56
N SER A 189 -18.38 -4.02 -15.61
CA SER A 189 -18.65 -4.40 -16.99
C SER A 189 -17.38 -4.68 -17.78
N ASN A 190 -17.51 -5.42 -18.87
CA ASN A 190 -16.41 -5.64 -19.81
C ASN A 190 -15.89 -4.32 -20.41
N GLU A 191 -16.77 -3.36 -20.68
CA GLU A 191 -16.36 -2.04 -21.18
C GLU A 191 -15.49 -1.33 -20.16
N HIS A 192 -15.87 -1.36 -18.89
CA HIS A 192 -15.04 -0.79 -17.80
C HIS A 192 -13.69 -1.52 -17.71
N PHE A 193 -13.68 -2.84 -17.79
CA PHE A 193 -12.45 -3.64 -17.81
C PHE A 193 -11.52 -3.22 -18.96
N LEU A 194 -12.05 -3.12 -20.19
CA LEU A 194 -11.26 -2.69 -21.34
C LEU A 194 -10.70 -1.28 -21.19
N SER A 195 -11.43 -0.39 -20.54
CA SER A 195 -10.93 0.94 -20.17
C SER A 195 -9.77 0.86 -19.19
N GLU A 196 -9.87 0.00 -18.15
CA GLU A 196 -8.85 -0.14 -17.11
C GLU A 196 -7.56 -0.82 -17.59
N ILE A 197 -7.64 -1.73 -18.55
CA ILE A 197 -6.45 -2.34 -19.18
C ILE A 197 -5.82 -1.46 -20.25
N GLY A 198 -6.54 -0.47 -20.75
CA GLY A 198 -6.05 0.50 -21.74
C GLY A 198 -4.84 1.32 -21.25
N PRO A 199 -4.21 2.11 -22.13
CA PRO A 199 -2.97 2.83 -21.81
C PRO A 199 -3.07 3.76 -20.59
N ASP A 200 -4.23 4.37 -20.38
CA ASP A 200 -4.49 5.29 -19.26
C ASP A 200 -5.19 4.63 -18.07
N GLY A 201 -5.43 3.33 -18.10
CA GLY A 201 -6.10 2.61 -17.01
C GLY A 201 -5.13 2.06 -15.96
N ALA A 202 -5.68 1.54 -14.86
CA ALA A 202 -4.90 1.09 -13.70
C ALA A 202 -4.59 -0.40 -13.68
N MET A 203 -5.08 -1.19 -14.65
CA MET A 203 -4.83 -2.63 -14.69
C MET A 203 -3.76 -2.96 -15.74
N TYR A 204 -2.78 -3.76 -15.36
CA TYR A 204 -1.61 -4.14 -16.16
C TYR A 204 -1.79 -5.57 -16.66
N VAL A 205 -2.59 -5.74 -17.72
CA VAL A 205 -3.03 -7.05 -18.26
C VAL A 205 -2.66 -7.14 -19.72
N GLY A 206 -1.92 -8.17 -20.09
CA GLY A 206 -1.49 -8.36 -21.48
C GLY A 206 -0.33 -9.33 -21.62
N SER A 207 0.30 -9.29 -22.78
CA SER A 207 1.56 -9.96 -23.06
C SER A 207 2.69 -9.36 -22.20
N PRO A 208 3.83 -10.04 -22.06
CA PRO A 208 4.99 -9.49 -21.34
C PRO A 208 5.40 -8.13 -21.88
N GLU A 209 5.37 -7.94 -23.20
CA GLU A 209 5.74 -6.68 -23.86
C GLU A 209 4.75 -5.56 -23.53
N THR A 210 3.46 -5.83 -23.63
CA THR A 210 2.39 -4.86 -23.33
C THR A 210 2.45 -4.41 -21.87
N VAL A 211 2.58 -5.37 -20.95
CA VAL A 211 2.65 -5.07 -19.52
C VAL A 211 3.94 -4.32 -19.16
N ALA A 212 5.08 -4.75 -19.71
CA ALA A 212 6.36 -4.09 -19.46
C ALA A 212 6.35 -2.64 -19.95
N GLN A 213 5.85 -2.37 -21.16
CA GLN A 213 5.77 -1.01 -21.69
C GLN A 213 4.87 -0.12 -20.84
N LYS A 214 3.69 -0.60 -20.44
CA LYS A 214 2.77 0.13 -19.58
C LYS A 214 3.36 0.45 -18.21
N ILE A 215 4.14 -0.48 -17.64
CA ILE A 215 4.87 -0.25 -16.39
C ILE A 215 5.92 0.85 -16.58
N ILE A 216 6.73 0.79 -17.66
CA ILE A 216 7.74 1.80 -17.98
C ILE A 216 7.10 3.19 -18.10
N ASP A 217 6.04 3.30 -18.90
CA ASP A 217 5.31 4.56 -19.10
C ASP A 217 4.79 5.14 -17.78
N THR A 218 4.31 4.27 -16.87
CA THR A 218 3.82 4.68 -15.56
C THR A 218 4.97 5.11 -14.64
N VAL A 219 6.05 4.33 -14.59
CA VAL A 219 7.25 4.64 -13.80
C VAL A 219 7.82 5.99 -14.21
N GLU A 220 7.99 6.23 -15.51
CA GLU A 220 8.50 7.50 -16.03
C GLU A 220 7.54 8.66 -15.76
N SER A 221 6.24 8.45 -16.03
CA SER A 221 5.24 9.53 -15.89
C SER A 221 5.01 9.99 -14.46
N LEU A 222 5.24 9.12 -13.47
CA LEU A 222 5.06 9.37 -12.04
C LEU A 222 6.39 9.47 -11.27
N GLU A 223 7.53 9.31 -11.97
CA GLU A 223 8.86 9.34 -11.38
C GLU A 223 8.99 8.34 -10.21
N LEU A 224 8.56 7.10 -10.45
CA LEU A 224 8.55 6.06 -9.42
C LEU A 224 9.94 5.45 -9.24
N THR A 225 10.24 5.04 -8.01
CA THR A 225 11.43 4.25 -7.68
C THR A 225 11.13 2.76 -7.61
N ARG A 226 9.83 2.38 -7.52
CA ARG A 226 9.37 1.00 -7.44
C ARG A 226 7.97 0.86 -8.04
N PHE A 227 7.75 -0.25 -8.73
CA PHE A 227 6.42 -0.68 -9.17
C PHE A 227 6.10 -2.05 -8.57
N MET A 228 4.88 -2.24 -8.05
CA MET A 228 4.42 -3.52 -7.52
C MET A 228 3.22 -4.01 -8.31
N LEU A 229 3.38 -5.15 -8.96
CA LEU A 229 2.32 -5.83 -9.68
C LEU A 229 1.64 -6.84 -8.74
N HIS A 230 0.34 -6.66 -8.51
CA HIS A 230 -0.46 -7.57 -7.71
C HIS A 230 -1.14 -8.58 -8.64
N LEU A 231 -0.68 -9.81 -8.62
CA LEU A 231 -1.14 -10.85 -9.52
C LEU A 231 -2.42 -11.57 -9.03
N PRO A 232 -2.52 -12.02 -7.76
CA PRO A 232 -3.69 -12.78 -7.33
C PRO A 232 -4.93 -11.89 -7.20
N ILE A 233 -6.04 -12.33 -7.81
CA ILE A 233 -7.33 -11.67 -7.66
C ILE A 233 -8.46 -12.71 -7.55
N GLY A 234 -9.36 -12.49 -6.58
CA GLY A 234 -10.56 -13.30 -6.41
C GLY A 234 -10.29 -14.80 -6.34
N SER A 235 -10.98 -15.56 -7.18
CA SER A 235 -10.89 -17.03 -7.25
C SER A 235 -9.96 -17.54 -8.35
N MET A 236 -9.02 -16.73 -8.81
CA MET A 236 -8.03 -17.19 -9.79
C MET A 236 -7.26 -18.42 -9.27
N PRO A 237 -7.08 -19.47 -10.10
CA PRO A 237 -6.23 -20.60 -9.75
C PRO A 237 -4.82 -20.14 -9.42
N HIS A 238 -4.21 -20.75 -8.38
CA HIS A 238 -2.86 -20.38 -7.91
C HIS A 238 -1.75 -20.68 -8.93
N GLU A 239 -2.01 -21.61 -9.84
CA GLU A 239 -1.07 -22.05 -10.89
C GLU A 239 -1.01 -21.08 -12.08
N ARG A 240 -1.77 -20.01 -12.05
CA ARG A 240 -1.87 -19.01 -13.13
C ARG A 240 -1.38 -17.65 -12.74
#